data_8ea770d018ae44c3bb21da1ef9821235
#
_entry.id   8ea770d018ae44c3bb21da1ef9821235
#
_cell.length_a   1.000
_cell.length_b   1.000
_cell.length_c   1.000
_cell.angle_alpha   90.00
_cell.angle_beta   90.00
_cell.angle_gamma   90.00
#
_symmetry.space_group_name_H-M   'P 1'
#
loop_
_entity.id
_entity.type
_entity.pdbx_description
1 polymer ?
#
loop_
_entity_poly.entity_id
_entity_poly.type
_entity_poly.pdbx_seq_one_letter_code
_entity_poly.pdbx_strand_id
1 'polypeptide(L)'
;MGVSVKVRQWAAPVAVPDGETVLEAALAQGVPYPHGCRSGNCGACKSRLLKGRVEMTPYSEFAMTGEERKEGLVLACRSMPLDEDVELAWLELDEVVSHPLRELTCRVSAIDDMTHDIKRVRLKIEEGGSLTFSAGQYAAVGFDGIAPRDYSMANAPPRDAAGAEEIEFHVRHLAGGASS
;
A
#
# COMPACT_ATOMS: atom_id res chain seq x y z
N MET A 1 31.52 -2.13 3.46
CA MET A 1 31.31 -0.69 3.79
C MET A 1 30.06 -0.25 3.09
N GLY A 2 29.13 0.43 3.77
CA GLY A 2 27.86 0.85 3.15
C GLY A 2 28.06 2.05 2.21
N VAL A 3 27.14 2.23 1.29
CA VAL A 3 27.09 3.32 0.30
C VAL A 3 26.10 4.38 0.76
N SER A 4 26.38 5.66 0.46
CA SER A 4 25.49 6.77 0.78
C SER A 4 24.62 7.10 -0.44
N VAL A 5 23.30 6.93 -0.32
CA VAL A 5 22.33 7.20 -1.37
C VAL A 5 21.58 8.50 -1.08
N LYS A 6 21.56 9.41 -2.06
CA LYS A 6 20.76 10.63 -1.96
C LYS A 6 19.35 10.36 -2.46
N VAL A 7 18.37 10.74 -1.66
CA VAL A 7 16.96 10.72 -2.04
C VAL A 7 16.48 12.16 -2.18
N ARG A 8 16.02 12.56 -3.38
CA ARG A 8 15.73 13.97 -3.70
C ARG A 8 14.75 14.63 -2.73
N GLN A 9 13.74 13.88 -2.29
CA GLN A 9 12.70 14.38 -1.38
C GLN A 9 13.09 14.32 0.10
N TRP A 10 14.34 13.92 0.42
CA TRP A 10 14.82 13.79 1.78
C TRP A 10 16.13 14.57 1.98
N ALA A 11 16.26 15.30 3.09
CA ALA A 11 17.36 16.21 3.29
C ALA A 11 18.70 15.53 3.58
N ALA A 12 18.68 14.41 4.33
CA ALA A 12 19.89 13.68 4.70
C ALA A 12 20.14 12.50 3.74
N PRO A 13 21.40 12.17 3.43
CA PRO A 13 21.70 10.96 2.67
C PRO A 13 21.32 9.71 3.48
N VAL A 14 20.88 8.66 2.78
CA VAL A 14 20.55 7.37 3.34
C VAL A 14 21.78 6.47 3.28
N ALA A 15 22.28 6.02 4.43
CA ALA A 15 23.35 5.04 4.49
C ALA A 15 22.78 3.65 4.19
N VAL A 16 23.22 3.03 3.09
CA VAL A 16 22.77 1.71 2.66
C VAL A 16 23.88 0.70 2.94
N PRO A 17 23.71 -0.20 3.91
CA PRO A 17 24.66 -1.29 4.18
C PRO A 17 24.83 -2.22 2.99
N ASP A 18 25.98 -2.90 2.91
CA ASP A 18 26.22 -3.90 1.86
C ASP A 18 25.14 -5.01 1.92
N GLY A 19 24.53 -5.29 0.78
CA GLY A 19 23.51 -6.32 0.64
C GLY A 19 22.09 -5.90 1.02
N GLU A 20 21.91 -4.66 1.50
CA GLU A 20 20.57 -4.11 1.76
C GLU A 20 20.02 -3.36 0.55
N THR A 21 18.70 -3.30 0.48
CA THR A 21 18.02 -2.47 -0.52
C THR A 21 17.91 -1.02 -0.05
N VAL A 22 17.81 -0.10 -1.01
CA VAL A 22 17.61 1.32 -0.70
C VAL A 22 16.36 1.55 0.16
N LEU A 23 15.27 0.81 -0.10
CA LEU A 23 14.05 0.94 0.69
C LEU A 23 14.24 0.52 2.15
N GLU A 24 14.84 -0.65 2.38
CA GLU A 24 15.05 -1.17 3.75
C GLU A 24 15.91 -0.21 4.55
N ALA A 25 17.03 0.23 3.99
CA ALA A 25 17.92 1.20 4.63
C ALA A 25 17.22 2.55 4.88
N ALA A 26 16.41 3.04 3.94
CA ALA A 26 15.64 4.28 4.09
C ALA A 26 14.63 4.19 5.24
N LEU A 27 13.86 3.11 5.30
CA LEU A 27 12.86 2.89 6.37
C LEU A 27 13.53 2.75 7.74
N ALA A 28 14.65 2.04 7.83
CA ALA A 28 15.42 1.89 9.08
C ALA A 28 15.92 3.25 9.62
N GLN A 29 16.14 4.23 8.74
CA GLN A 29 16.57 5.59 9.09
C GLN A 29 15.40 6.58 9.20
N GLY A 30 14.16 6.10 9.20
CA GLY A 30 12.96 6.92 9.40
C GLY A 30 12.55 7.76 8.19
N VAL A 31 13.08 7.46 6.99
CA VAL A 31 12.65 8.12 5.75
C VAL A 31 11.24 7.63 5.39
N PRO A 32 10.26 8.52 5.17
CA PRO A 32 8.90 8.14 4.80
C PRO A 32 8.81 7.72 3.33
N TYR A 33 9.65 6.75 2.93
CA TYR A 33 9.73 6.30 1.55
C TYR A 33 8.42 5.59 1.14
N PRO A 34 7.80 5.97 0.01
CA PRO A 34 6.59 5.30 -0.47
C PRO A 34 6.84 3.80 -0.68
N HIS A 35 6.03 2.96 -0.09
CA HIS A 35 6.16 1.51 -0.21
C HIS A 35 4.84 0.78 0.07
N GLY A 36 4.79 -0.49 -0.31
CA GLY A 36 3.68 -1.41 -0.05
C GLY A 36 4.22 -2.80 0.23
N CYS A 37 4.25 -3.69 -0.77
CA CYS A 37 4.59 -5.11 -0.61
C CYS A 37 6.04 -5.40 -0.20
N ARG A 38 6.98 -4.50 -0.40
CA ARG A 38 8.43 -4.63 -0.14
C ARG A 38 9.10 -5.82 -0.85
N SER A 39 8.41 -6.46 -1.79
CA SER A 39 8.83 -7.69 -2.49
C SER A 39 8.87 -7.56 -4.02
N GLY A 40 8.74 -6.34 -4.56
CA GLY A 40 8.81 -6.08 -5.99
C GLY A 40 7.54 -6.45 -6.78
N ASN A 41 6.36 -6.50 -6.15
CA ASN A 41 5.12 -6.91 -6.79
C ASN A 41 4.10 -5.78 -7.02
N CYS A 42 4.17 -4.65 -6.28
CA CYS A 42 3.11 -3.64 -6.31
C CYS A 42 3.51 -2.30 -6.97
N GLY A 43 4.80 -2.04 -7.16
CA GLY A 43 5.27 -0.79 -7.77
C GLY A 43 5.25 0.46 -6.87
N ALA A 44 4.73 0.40 -5.63
CA ALA A 44 4.58 1.55 -4.75
C ALA A 44 5.91 2.26 -4.39
N CYS A 45 7.03 1.56 -4.43
CA CYS A 45 8.37 2.10 -4.21
C CYS A 45 9.10 2.50 -5.51
N LYS A 46 8.37 2.63 -6.63
CA LYS A 46 8.95 3.01 -7.92
C LYS A 46 9.59 4.38 -7.82
N SER A 47 10.79 4.50 -8.33
CA SER A 47 11.61 5.70 -8.24
C SER A 47 12.37 5.93 -9.53
N ARG A 48 12.71 7.16 -9.82
CA ARG A 48 13.61 7.50 -10.93
C ARG A 48 15.05 7.49 -10.45
N LEU A 49 15.90 6.75 -11.12
CA LEU A 49 17.35 6.80 -10.93
C LEU A 49 17.88 8.07 -11.63
N LEU A 50 18.37 9.00 -10.85
CA LEU A 50 18.87 10.30 -11.35
C LEU A 50 20.36 10.28 -11.58
N LYS A 51 21.08 9.49 -10.77
CA LYS A 51 22.54 9.37 -10.85
C LYS A 51 23.00 8.02 -10.31
N GLY A 52 24.13 7.53 -10.83
CA GLY A 52 24.75 6.29 -10.42
C GLY A 52 24.07 5.04 -11.00
N ARG A 53 24.42 3.89 -10.46
CA ARG A 53 23.87 2.58 -10.87
C ARG A 53 23.39 1.80 -9.66
N VAL A 54 22.35 1.00 -9.91
CA VAL A 54 21.83 0.04 -8.93
C VAL A 54 21.72 -1.33 -9.57
N GLU A 55 21.95 -2.37 -8.77
CA GLU A 55 21.57 -3.73 -9.09
C GLU A 55 20.16 -3.97 -8.59
N MET A 56 19.29 -4.54 -9.43
CA MET A 56 17.95 -4.92 -9.01
C MET A 56 17.80 -6.42 -8.96
N THR A 57 17.35 -6.92 -7.82
CA THR A 57 16.91 -8.32 -7.68
C THR A 57 15.60 -8.56 -8.44
N PRO A 58 15.21 -9.82 -8.75
CA PRO A 58 14.00 -10.14 -9.50
C PRO A 58 12.74 -9.47 -8.95
N TYR A 59 11.86 -9.01 -9.85
CA TYR A 59 10.60 -8.34 -9.55
C TYR A 59 9.53 -8.69 -10.59
N SER A 60 8.27 -8.39 -10.31
CA SER A 60 7.15 -8.64 -11.20
C SER A 60 7.02 -7.54 -12.27
N GLU A 61 6.70 -7.91 -13.50
CA GLU A 61 6.37 -6.96 -14.58
C GLU A 61 5.13 -6.11 -14.26
N PHE A 62 4.24 -6.55 -13.36
CA PHE A 62 3.14 -5.74 -12.85
C PHE A 62 3.61 -4.57 -11.99
N ALA A 63 4.74 -4.70 -11.31
CA ALA A 63 5.31 -3.62 -10.51
C ALA A 63 6.07 -2.60 -11.36
N MET A 64 6.78 -3.06 -12.40
CA MET A 64 7.53 -2.19 -13.30
C MET A 64 7.80 -2.94 -14.61
N THR A 65 7.47 -2.31 -15.73
CA THR A 65 7.68 -2.89 -17.06
C THR A 65 9.14 -2.77 -17.51
N GLY A 66 9.50 -3.56 -18.51
CA GLY A 66 10.83 -3.46 -19.14
C GLY A 66 11.09 -2.12 -19.83
N GLU A 67 10.03 -1.43 -20.29
CA GLU A 67 10.12 -0.09 -20.88
C GLU A 67 10.41 0.95 -19.82
N GLU A 68 9.68 0.96 -18.73
CA GLU A 68 9.91 1.84 -17.57
C GLU A 68 11.34 1.68 -17.03
N ARG A 69 11.86 0.46 -17.00
CA ARG A 69 13.26 0.22 -16.63
C ARG A 69 14.26 0.88 -17.58
N LYS A 70 14.00 0.80 -18.90
CA LYS A 70 14.84 1.47 -19.91
C LYS A 70 14.79 3.00 -19.79
N GLU A 71 13.69 3.54 -19.30
CA GLU A 71 13.50 4.96 -19.01
C GLU A 71 14.17 5.41 -17.70
N GLY A 72 14.87 4.51 -17.02
CA GLY A 72 15.61 4.81 -15.79
C GLY A 72 14.77 4.72 -14.52
N LEU A 73 13.63 3.99 -14.54
CA LEU A 73 12.90 3.69 -13.33
C LEU A 73 13.46 2.45 -12.63
N VAL A 74 13.35 2.46 -11.32
CA VAL A 74 13.80 1.39 -10.42
C VAL A 74 12.79 1.15 -9.31
N LEU A 75 12.82 -0.03 -8.70
CA LEU A 75 12.04 -0.34 -7.49
C LEU A 75 12.97 -0.26 -6.28
N ALA A 76 12.80 0.70 -5.39
CA ALA A 76 13.68 0.90 -4.24
C ALA A 76 13.79 -0.35 -3.34
N CYS A 77 12.72 -1.16 -3.23
CA CYS A 77 12.72 -2.42 -2.47
C CYS A 77 13.49 -3.57 -3.13
N ARG A 78 13.96 -3.39 -4.36
CA ARG A 78 14.71 -4.39 -5.13
C ARG A 78 16.09 -3.86 -5.56
N SER A 79 16.40 -2.60 -5.26
CA SER A 79 17.59 -1.89 -5.71
C SER A 79 18.68 -1.85 -4.64
N MET A 80 19.84 -2.36 -4.95
CA MET A 80 21.08 -2.24 -4.17
C MET A 80 22.03 -1.29 -4.92
N PRO A 81 22.60 -0.28 -4.24
CA PRO A 81 23.53 0.67 -4.91
C PRO A 81 24.82 -0.04 -5.31
N LEU A 82 25.30 0.26 -6.52
CA LEU A 82 26.60 -0.22 -7.03
C LEU A 82 27.68 0.85 -7.00
N ASP A 83 27.32 2.12 -6.99
CA ASP A 83 28.22 3.26 -6.99
C ASP A 83 28.10 4.05 -5.68
N GLU A 84 29.15 4.76 -5.27
CA GLU A 84 29.14 5.61 -4.07
C GLU A 84 28.26 6.86 -4.22
N ASP A 85 27.89 7.23 -5.44
CA ASP A 85 27.16 8.46 -5.77
C ASP A 85 25.85 8.10 -6.49
N VAL A 86 24.91 7.53 -5.75
CA VAL A 86 23.58 7.17 -6.24
C VAL A 86 22.56 8.21 -5.78
N GLU A 87 21.78 8.74 -6.73
CA GLU A 87 20.66 9.64 -6.44
C GLU A 87 19.36 9.06 -7.00
N LEU A 88 18.33 8.99 -6.15
CA LEU A 88 16.99 8.57 -6.48
C LEU A 88 15.98 9.69 -6.19
N ALA A 89 14.90 9.70 -6.96
CA ALA A 89 13.69 10.42 -6.60
C ALA A 89 12.52 9.42 -6.65
N TRP A 90 11.79 9.24 -5.54
CA TRP A 90 10.55 8.47 -5.64
C TRP A 90 9.57 9.19 -6.55
N LEU A 91 8.75 8.44 -7.27
CA LEU A 91 7.69 9.03 -8.05
C LEU A 91 6.64 9.56 -7.06
N GLU A 92 6.36 10.84 -7.17
CA GLU A 92 5.16 11.38 -6.55
C GLU A 92 4.00 10.70 -7.27
N LEU A 93 3.36 9.77 -6.62
CA LEU A 93 2.08 9.26 -7.08
C LEU A 93 1.16 10.48 -7.05
N ASP A 94 0.59 10.82 -8.20
CA ASP A 94 -0.41 11.88 -8.29
C ASP A 94 -1.37 11.72 -7.12
N GLU A 95 -1.32 12.68 -6.19
CA GLU A 95 -2.12 12.77 -4.97
C GLU A 95 -2.37 11.40 -4.28
N VAL A 96 -1.41 10.95 -3.49
CA VAL A 96 -1.73 9.98 -2.44
C VAL A 96 -2.68 10.69 -1.49
N VAL A 97 -3.96 10.55 -1.73
CA VAL A 97 -4.98 11.03 -0.81
C VAL A 97 -4.79 10.23 0.47
N SER A 98 -4.17 10.86 1.46
CA SER A 98 -4.02 10.26 2.78
C SER A 98 -5.36 10.35 3.50
N HIS A 99 -5.93 9.20 3.82
CA HIS A 99 -7.12 9.13 4.65
C HIS A 99 -6.69 8.86 6.10
N PRO A 100 -7.14 9.68 7.06
CA PRO A 100 -6.84 9.43 8.47
C PRO A 100 -7.44 8.09 8.92
N LEU A 101 -6.69 7.34 9.74
CA LEU A 101 -7.22 6.14 10.38
C LEU A 101 -8.42 6.53 11.24
N ARG A 102 -9.53 5.80 11.11
CA ARG A 102 -10.76 6.01 11.88
C ARG A 102 -11.23 4.71 12.49
N GLU A 103 -11.81 4.82 13.66
CA GLU A 103 -12.58 3.77 14.29
C GLU A 103 -14.06 4.11 14.17
N LEU A 104 -14.86 3.17 13.68
CA LEU A 104 -16.26 3.37 13.35
C LEU A 104 -17.10 2.27 14.00
N THR A 105 -18.22 2.65 14.58
CA THR A 105 -19.27 1.70 14.97
C THR A 105 -20.27 1.59 13.83
N CYS A 106 -20.48 0.36 13.38
CA CYS A 106 -21.34 0.07 12.25
C CYS A 106 -22.39 -0.97 12.59
N ARG A 107 -23.54 -0.90 11.92
CA ARG A 107 -24.57 -1.92 11.97
C ARG A 107 -24.73 -2.59 10.62
N VAL A 108 -24.88 -3.92 10.60
CA VAL A 108 -25.22 -4.65 9.38
C VAL A 108 -26.58 -4.17 8.86
N SER A 109 -26.57 -3.51 7.69
CA SER A 109 -27.78 -2.98 7.04
C SER A 109 -28.41 -3.98 6.07
N ALA A 110 -27.58 -4.79 5.41
CA ALA A 110 -28.04 -5.85 4.51
C ALA A 110 -26.98 -6.94 4.32
N ILE A 111 -27.46 -8.15 4.02
CA ILE A 111 -26.64 -9.28 3.57
C ILE A 111 -27.35 -9.90 2.35
N ASP A 112 -26.64 -9.92 1.22
CA ASP A 112 -27.16 -10.49 -0.02
C ASP A 112 -26.25 -11.62 -0.50
N ASP A 113 -26.86 -12.68 -1.07
CA ASP A 113 -26.10 -13.76 -1.71
C ASP A 113 -25.64 -13.33 -3.10
N MET A 114 -24.33 -13.26 -3.30
CA MET A 114 -23.74 -12.97 -4.61
C MET A 114 -23.47 -14.25 -5.40
N THR A 115 -23.00 -15.28 -4.71
CA THR A 115 -22.80 -16.64 -5.23
C THR A 115 -23.16 -17.64 -4.14
N HIS A 116 -22.96 -18.95 -4.40
CA HIS A 116 -23.19 -19.99 -3.41
C HIS A 116 -22.31 -19.88 -2.15
N ASP A 117 -21.19 -19.16 -2.23
CA ASP A 117 -20.21 -19.04 -1.15
C ASP A 117 -19.74 -17.59 -0.89
N ILE A 118 -20.25 -16.60 -1.63
CA ILE A 118 -19.91 -15.18 -1.42
C ILE A 118 -21.15 -14.39 -1.01
N LYS A 119 -21.05 -13.73 0.13
CA LYS A 119 -22.03 -12.78 0.65
C LYS A 119 -21.57 -11.35 0.42
N ARG A 120 -22.47 -10.49 -0.02
CA ARG A 120 -22.30 -9.05 0.03
C ARG A 120 -22.85 -8.56 1.38
N VAL A 121 -21.98 -8.00 2.21
CA VAL A 121 -22.31 -7.46 3.52
C VAL A 121 -22.23 -5.94 3.46
N ARG A 122 -23.31 -5.26 3.81
CA ARG A 122 -23.34 -3.79 3.89
C ARG A 122 -23.45 -3.37 5.35
N LEU A 123 -22.57 -2.43 5.72
CA LEU A 123 -22.47 -1.88 7.06
C LEU A 123 -22.81 -0.40 7.01
N LYS A 124 -23.89 0.00 7.68
CA LYS A 124 -24.23 1.40 7.90
C LYS A 124 -23.43 1.93 9.07
N ILE A 125 -22.77 3.07 8.89
CA ILE A 125 -22.00 3.76 9.95
C ILE A 125 -23.01 4.42 10.89
N GLU A 126 -22.90 4.13 12.19
CA GLU A 126 -23.75 4.70 13.24
C GLU A 126 -22.97 5.74 14.07
N GLU A 127 -21.67 5.46 14.34
CA GLU A 127 -20.80 6.37 15.09
C GLU A 127 -19.43 6.50 14.42
N GLY A 128 -18.74 7.61 14.66
CA GLY A 128 -17.41 7.92 14.09
C GLY A 128 -17.46 8.80 12.84
N GLY A 129 -18.66 9.17 12.38
CA GLY A 129 -18.88 10.03 11.19
C GLY A 129 -18.73 9.29 9.87
N SER A 130 -18.76 10.00 8.75
CA SER A 130 -18.63 9.43 7.41
C SER A 130 -17.18 9.01 7.12
N LEU A 131 -17.00 8.02 6.26
CA LEU A 131 -15.70 7.49 5.86
C LEU A 131 -15.29 7.96 4.47
N THR A 132 -14.13 8.61 4.37
CA THR A 132 -13.46 8.82 3.08
C THR A 132 -12.40 7.76 2.90
N PHE A 133 -12.34 7.17 1.71
CA PHE A 133 -11.36 6.13 1.37
C PHE A 133 -11.06 6.15 -0.14
N SER A 134 -9.98 5.47 -0.52
CA SER A 134 -9.61 5.28 -1.92
C SER A 134 -9.86 3.83 -2.35
N ALA A 135 -10.05 3.62 -3.65
CA ALA A 135 -10.19 2.28 -4.21
C ALA A 135 -8.99 1.39 -3.83
N GLY A 136 -9.26 0.15 -3.45
CA GLY A 136 -8.25 -0.82 -3.04
C GLY A 136 -7.86 -0.77 -1.55
N GLN A 137 -8.43 0.15 -0.77
CA GLN A 137 -8.25 0.14 0.68
C GLN A 137 -9.08 -0.96 1.35
N TYR A 138 -8.67 -1.33 2.55
CA TYR A 138 -9.33 -2.32 3.39
C TYR A 138 -9.61 -1.75 4.79
N ALA A 139 -10.51 -2.39 5.50
CA ALA A 139 -10.82 -2.09 6.89
C ALA A 139 -10.69 -3.35 7.75
N ALA A 140 -10.17 -3.19 8.98
CA ALA A 140 -10.24 -4.22 9.99
C ALA A 140 -11.66 -4.25 10.56
N VAL A 141 -12.42 -5.31 10.27
CA VAL A 141 -13.81 -5.49 10.74
C VAL A 141 -13.82 -6.48 11.89
N GLY A 142 -14.30 -6.04 13.04
CA GLY A 142 -14.49 -6.85 14.26
C GLY A 142 -15.97 -6.98 14.61
N PHE A 143 -16.31 -8.09 15.24
CA PHE A 143 -17.60 -8.34 15.86
C PHE A 143 -17.37 -8.74 17.32
N ASP A 144 -18.37 -8.55 18.17
CA ASP A 144 -18.28 -8.92 19.59
C ASP A 144 -17.82 -10.37 19.77
N GLY A 145 -16.70 -10.55 20.48
CA GLY A 145 -16.11 -11.85 20.75
C GLY A 145 -15.30 -12.48 19.59
N ILE A 146 -15.15 -11.79 18.46
CA ILE A 146 -14.37 -12.27 17.30
C ILE A 146 -13.23 -11.30 17.02
N ALA A 147 -12.01 -11.84 16.85
CA ALA A 147 -10.86 -11.03 16.49
C ALA A 147 -11.08 -10.32 15.14
N PRO A 148 -10.72 -9.02 15.02
CA PRO A 148 -10.85 -8.28 13.78
C PRO A 148 -10.09 -8.94 12.62
N ARG A 149 -10.64 -8.82 11.42
CA ARG A 149 -10.05 -9.28 10.16
C ARG A 149 -10.13 -8.22 9.08
N ASP A 150 -9.14 -8.22 8.21
CA ASP A 150 -9.04 -7.27 7.12
C ASP A 150 -9.93 -7.71 5.95
N TYR A 151 -10.80 -6.80 5.52
CA TYR A 151 -11.64 -6.95 4.33
C TYR A 151 -11.48 -5.76 3.42
N SER A 152 -11.25 -6.00 2.12
CA SER A 152 -11.23 -4.94 1.12
C SER A 152 -12.62 -4.35 0.96
N MET A 153 -12.71 -3.01 0.93
CA MET A 153 -13.96 -2.31 0.64
C MET A 153 -14.36 -2.56 -0.81
N ALA A 154 -15.62 -2.95 -1.03
CA ALA A 154 -16.14 -3.38 -2.32
C ALA A 154 -16.99 -2.31 -3.01
N ASN A 155 -17.50 -1.32 -2.29
CA ASN A 155 -18.19 -0.19 -2.89
C ASN A 155 -17.21 0.85 -3.45
N ALA A 156 -17.69 1.65 -4.41
CA ALA A 156 -16.91 2.76 -4.94
C ALA A 156 -16.62 3.79 -3.83
N PRO A 157 -15.42 4.40 -3.82
CA PRO A 157 -15.13 5.52 -2.95
C PRO A 157 -16.12 6.68 -3.15
N PRO A 158 -16.45 7.44 -2.10
CA PRO A 158 -17.28 8.63 -2.24
C PRO A 158 -16.59 9.65 -3.14
N ARG A 159 -17.35 10.31 -4.01
CA ARG A 159 -16.83 11.31 -4.96
C ARG A 159 -16.69 12.70 -4.36
N ASP A 160 -17.23 12.91 -3.18
CA ASP A 160 -17.27 14.20 -2.50
C ASP A 160 -16.73 14.09 -1.07
N ALA A 161 -16.54 15.25 -0.45
CA ALA A 161 -16.02 15.36 0.91
C ALA A 161 -17.04 14.91 2.00
N ALA A 162 -18.28 14.61 1.63
CA ALA A 162 -19.29 14.15 2.59
C ALA A 162 -18.94 12.76 3.12
N GLY A 163 -18.22 11.98 2.33
CA GLY A 163 -17.81 10.62 2.69
C GLY A 163 -18.93 9.59 2.55
N ALA A 164 -18.61 8.33 2.76
CA ALA A 164 -19.55 7.21 2.72
C ALA A 164 -20.25 7.06 4.09
N GLU A 165 -21.56 6.87 4.07
CA GLU A 165 -22.37 6.50 5.24
C GLU A 165 -22.55 4.98 5.33
N GLU A 166 -22.25 4.26 4.26
CA GLU A 166 -22.34 2.80 4.17
C GLU A 166 -21.07 2.23 3.52
N ILE A 167 -20.60 1.10 4.03
CA ILE A 167 -19.43 0.37 3.53
C ILE A 167 -19.90 -1.01 3.10
N GLU A 168 -19.38 -1.48 1.96
CA GLU A 168 -19.71 -2.80 1.41
C GLU A 168 -18.47 -3.71 1.41
N PHE A 169 -18.67 -4.96 1.77
CA PHE A 169 -17.67 -6.01 1.74
C PHE A 169 -18.19 -7.24 1.00
N HIS A 170 -17.33 -7.90 0.24
CA HIS A 170 -17.59 -9.22 -0.31
C HIS A 170 -16.89 -10.27 0.56
N VAL A 171 -17.64 -11.04 1.31
CA VAL A 171 -17.15 -12.01 2.27
C VAL A 171 -17.38 -13.42 1.76
N ARG A 172 -16.30 -14.19 1.58
CA ARG A 172 -16.41 -15.59 1.21
C ARG A 172 -16.64 -16.45 2.45
N HIS A 173 -17.68 -17.26 2.41
CA HIS A 173 -17.97 -18.27 3.42
C HIS A 173 -17.01 -19.46 3.22
N LEU A 174 -16.24 -19.77 4.24
CA LEU A 174 -15.39 -20.95 4.29
C LEU A 174 -15.82 -21.81 5.46
N ALA A 175 -16.16 -23.06 5.21
CA ALA A 175 -16.56 -24.01 6.26
C ALA A 175 -15.49 -24.08 7.37
N GLY A 176 -15.86 -23.82 8.62
CA GLY A 176 -14.95 -23.74 9.75
C GLY A 176 -14.11 -22.46 9.81
N GLY A 177 -14.38 -21.48 8.96
CA GLY A 177 -13.79 -20.14 9.04
C GLY A 177 -14.45 -19.27 10.12
N ALA A 178 -13.81 -18.17 10.52
CA ALA A 178 -14.38 -17.23 11.52
C ALA A 178 -15.55 -16.41 10.99
N SER A 179 -15.85 -16.46 9.70
CA SER A 179 -17.00 -15.83 9.05
C SER A 179 -18.08 -16.84 8.62
N SER A 180 -18.05 -18.03 9.19
CA SER A 180 -19.06 -19.08 8.96
C SER A 180 -20.18 -19.05 10.00
#